data_583943e8bcbbe17305cfd6708f337e84
#
_entry.id   583943e8bcbbe17305cfd6708f337e84
#
_cell.length_a   1.000
_cell.length_b   1.000
_cell.length_c   1.000
_cell.angle_alpha   90.00
_cell.angle_beta   90.00
_cell.angle_gamma   90.00
#
_symmetry.space_group_name_H-M   'P 1'
#
loop_
_entity.id
_entity.type
_entity.pdbx_description
1 polymer ?
#
loop_
_entity_poly.entity_id
_entity_poly.type
_entity_poly.pdbx_seq_one_letter_code
_entity_poly.pdbx_strand_id
1 'polypeptide(L)'
;SAYMPAIELFGKQTLYSSGIRKNLVPRSLIGVGFTWNLFDGLGREKQIRQAKINHRILTVEKEKAADDLTLAVDKFYNQTQTALDNVTALQTTVEMSREIVRARHKSFQEGMATPTEVIDAELLLSKVRVAILMAYYQFDTGLINLLAVCGMPESFDQYSRNGKDETSLTDRRTDAVNGTINN
;
A
#
# COMPACT_ATOMS: atom_id res chain seq x y z
N SER A 1 -34.50 20.77 -2.25
CA SER A 1 -35.26 20.18 -3.36
C SER A 1 -35.48 21.22 -4.45
N ALA A 2 -35.14 20.89 -5.71
CA ALA A 2 -35.10 21.85 -6.83
C ALA A 2 -36.47 22.36 -7.29
N TYR A 3 -37.58 21.81 -6.76
CA TYR A 3 -38.95 22.13 -7.14
C TYR A 3 -39.76 22.85 -6.04
N MET A 4 -39.14 23.17 -4.90
CA MET A 4 -39.82 23.87 -3.83
C MET A 4 -39.75 25.37 -4.00
N PRO A 5 -40.86 26.10 -3.77
CA PRO A 5 -40.86 27.55 -3.71
C PRO A 5 -40.08 28.04 -2.51
N ALA A 6 -39.36 29.13 -2.68
CA ALA A 6 -38.74 29.86 -1.57
C ALA A 6 -39.73 30.91 -1.04
N ILE A 7 -39.91 30.89 0.28
CA ILE A 7 -40.73 31.92 1.00
C ILE A 7 -39.76 32.70 1.84
N GLU A 8 -39.72 34.00 1.63
CA GLU A 8 -38.86 34.92 2.35
C GLU A 8 -39.72 35.93 3.14
N LEU A 9 -39.44 36.09 4.41
CA LEU A 9 -40.00 37.14 5.23
C LEU A 9 -38.96 38.27 5.34
N PHE A 10 -39.32 39.45 4.92
CA PHE A 10 -38.42 40.62 5.05
C PHE A 10 -39.08 41.78 5.76
N GLY A 11 -38.28 42.46 6.57
CA GLY A 11 -38.66 43.69 7.25
C GLY A 11 -37.65 44.80 6.96
N LYS A 12 -38.09 45.97 6.60
CA LYS A 12 -37.25 47.16 6.42
C LYS A 12 -37.77 48.27 7.29
N GLN A 13 -36.91 48.82 8.15
CA GLN A 13 -37.17 49.99 8.95
C GLN A 13 -36.25 51.13 8.53
N THR A 14 -36.82 52.29 8.20
CA THR A 14 -36.07 53.46 7.83
C THR A 14 -35.95 54.36 9.07
N LEU A 15 -34.74 54.45 9.63
CA LEU A 15 -34.47 55.21 10.86
C LEU A 15 -34.34 56.70 10.59
N TYR A 16 -33.89 57.09 9.40
CA TYR A 16 -33.73 58.49 9.03
C TYR A 16 -34.03 58.69 7.53
N SER A 17 -34.83 59.72 7.21
CA SER A 17 -35.12 60.12 5.84
C SER A 17 -34.99 61.64 5.76
N SER A 18 -33.98 62.12 5.05
CA SER A 18 -33.80 63.52 4.77
C SER A 18 -34.12 63.82 3.31
N GLY A 19 -35.14 64.69 3.06
CA GLY A 19 -35.47 65.07 1.69
C GLY A 19 -36.98 65.33 1.44
N ILE A 20 -37.30 65.85 0.26
CA ILE A 20 -38.63 66.24 -0.21
C ILE A 20 -39.65 65.09 -0.28
N ARG A 21 -39.20 63.82 -0.25
CA ARG A 21 -40.06 62.65 -0.31
C ARG A 21 -40.41 62.01 1.05
N LYS A 22 -40.37 62.77 2.11
CA LYS A 22 -40.63 62.36 3.50
C LYS A 22 -41.96 61.64 3.73
N ASN A 23 -42.98 61.91 2.91
CA ASN A 23 -44.32 61.34 3.09
C ASN A 23 -44.65 60.18 2.14
N LEU A 24 -43.76 59.81 1.24
CA LEU A 24 -44.00 58.72 0.23
C LEU A 24 -43.35 57.41 0.57
N VAL A 25 -42.45 57.35 1.58
CA VAL A 25 -41.76 56.10 1.94
C VAL A 25 -42.27 55.64 3.29
N PRO A 26 -42.82 54.41 3.38
CA PRO A 26 -43.28 53.88 4.68
C PRO A 26 -42.10 53.73 5.66
N ARG A 27 -42.34 54.18 6.91
CA ARG A 27 -41.33 54.19 8.00
C ARG A 27 -40.94 52.77 8.43
N SER A 28 -41.85 51.84 8.25
CA SER A 28 -41.62 50.40 8.45
C SER A 28 -42.37 49.62 7.37
N LEU A 29 -41.70 48.65 6.78
CA LEU A 29 -42.25 47.76 5.77
C LEU A 29 -41.96 46.34 6.22
N ILE A 30 -43.02 45.54 6.32
CA ILE A 30 -42.92 44.10 6.53
C ILE A 30 -43.56 43.44 5.31
N GLY A 31 -42.88 42.51 4.71
CA GLY A 31 -43.36 41.82 3.52
C GLY A 31 -43.00 40.36 3.50
N VAL A 32 -43.78 39.59 2.75
CA VAL A 32 -43.50 38.18 2.45
C VAL A 32 -43.20 38.09 0.97
N GLY A 33 -42.00 37.63 0.66
CA GLY A 33 -41.57 37.32 -0.69
C GLY A 33 -41.88 35.84 -1.03
N PHE A 34 -42.45 35.59 -2.17
CA PHE A 34 -42.67 34.26 -2.70
C PHE A 34 -41.96 34.16 -4.07
N THR A 35 -40.94 33.28 -4.15
CA THR A 35 -40.18 33.07 -5.37
C THR A 35 -40.34 31.60 -5.80
N TRP A 36 -40.94 31.38 -6.95
CA TRP A 36 -41.10 30.05 -7.53
C TRP A 36 -40.62 30.05 -8.97
N ASN A 37 -39.55 29.32 -9.20
CA ASN A 37 -38.98 29.19 -10.54
C ASN A 37 -39.68 28.06 -11.27
N LEU A 38 -40.73 28.37 -12.02
CA LEU A 38 -41.59 27.40 -12.71
C LEU A 38 -40.93 26.80 -13.95
N PHE A 39 -40.03 27.52 -14.60
CA PHE A 39 -39.36 27.07 -15.82
C PHE A 39 -37.91 27.57 -15.82
N ASP A 40 -36.98 26.64 -15.88
CA ASP A 40 -35.53 26.85 -15.83
C ASP A 40 -34.83 26.31 -17.09
N GLY A 41 -35.48 26.36 -18.24
CA GLY A 41 -34.93 25.93 -19.52
C GLY A 41 -34.39 24.50 -19.51
N LEU A 42 -35.02 23.56 -18.76
CA LEU A 42 -34.57 22.17 -18.58
C LEU A 42 -33.24 22.03 -17.86
N GLY A 43 -32.73 23.08 -17.17
CA GLY A 43 -31.49 23.04 -16.42
C GLY A 43 -31.53 22.03 -15.29
N ARG A 44 -32.68 21.90 -14.61
CA ARG A 44 -32.89 20.94 -13.52
C ARG A 44 -32.85 19.50 -13.96
N GLU A 45 -33.50 19.20 -15.07
CA GLU A 45 -33.54 17.86 -15.67
C GLU A 45 -32.13 17.41 -16.07
N LYS A 46 -31.35 18.34 -16.63
CA LYS A 46 -29.94 18.07 -16.96
C LYS A 46 -29.11 17.83 -15.71
N GLN A 47 -29.29 18.60 -14.63
CA GLN A 47 -28.62 18.39 -13.35
C GLN A 47 -28.98 17.05 -12.71
N ILE A 48 -30.28 16.67 -12.74
CA ILE A 48 -30.73 15.36 -12.21
C ILE A 48 -30.14 14.23 -13.05
N ARG A 49 -30.09 14.37 -14.37
CA ARG A 49 -29.47 13.39 -15.27
C ARG A 49 -27.99 13.27 -14.99
N GLN A 50 -27.30 14.39 -14.83
CA GLN A 50 -25.88 14.41 -14.47
C GLN A 50 -25.63 13.73 -13.12
N ALA A 51 -26.43 14.00 -12.10
CA ALA A 51 -26.33 13.35 -10.81
C ALA A 51 -26.52 11.82 -10.89
N LYS A 52 -27.48 11.35 -11.71
CA LYS A 52 -27.69 9.92 -11.96
C LYS A 52 -26.51 9.26 -12.68
N ILE A 53 -25.93 9.96 -13.66
CA ILE A 53 -24.74 9.48 -14.38
C ILE A 53 -23.54 9.40 -13.42
N ASN A 54 -23.32 10.44 -12.61
CA ASN A 54 -22.23 10.45 -11.61
C ASN A 54 -22.39 9.31 -10.59
N HIS A 55 -23.61 9.06 -10.12
CA HIS A 55 -23.89 7.93 -9.23
C HIS A 55 -23.55 6.59 -9.90
N ARG A 56 -23.89 6.42 -11.18
CA ARG A 56 -23.54 5.20 -11.91
C ARG A 56 -22.03 5.05 -12.11
N ILE A 57 -21.34 6.14 -12.42
CA ILE A 57 -19.85 6.15 -12.51
C ILE A 57 -19.25 5.69 -11.20
N LEU A 58 -19.65 6.28 -10.07
CA LEU A 58 -19.14 5.91 -8.74
C LEU A 58 -19.41 4.44 -8.37
N THR A 59 -20.55 3.89 -8.81
CA THR A 59 -20.86 2.47 -8.59
C THR A 59 -19.87 1.58 -9.35
N VAL A 60 -19.64 1.88 -10.63
CA VAL A 60 -18.67 1.11 -11.44
C VAL A 60 -17.24 1.28 -10.94
N GLU A 61 -16.86 2.49 -10.52
CA GLU A 61 -15.55 2.74 -9.93
C GLU A 61 -15.34 1.96 -8.62
N LYS A 62 -16.40 1.84 -7.80
CA LYS A 62 -16.35 1.02 -6.58
C LYS A 62 -16.15 -0.47 -6.89
N GLU A 63 -16.87 -1.01 -7.87
CA GLU A 63 -16.72 -2.40 -8.31
C GLU A 63 -15.30 -2.64 -8.82
N LYS A 64 -14.83 -1.75 -9.71
CA LYS A 64 -13.45 -1.82 -10.21
C LYS A 64 -12.41 -1.75 -9.09
N ALA A 65 -12.58 -0.85 -8.12
CA ALA A 65 -11.65 -0.76 -7.00
C ALA A 65 -11.61 -2.05 -6.15
N ALA A 66 -12.74 -2.73 -5.99
CA ALA A 66 -12.78 -4.03 -5.30
C ALA A 66 -12.04 -5.13 -6.07
N ASP A 67 -12.21 -5.17 -7.40
CA ASP A 67 -11.49 -6.11 -8.26
C ASP A 67 -9.98 -5.82 -8.28
N ASP A 68 -9.60 -4.55 -8.41
CA ASP A 68 -8.19 -4.12 -8.38
C ASP A 68 -7.51 -4.47 -7.05
N LEU A 69 -8.23 -4.34 -5.91
CA LEU A 69 -7.73 -4.76 -4.60
C LEU A 69 -7.53 -6.27 -4.52
N THR A 70 -8.47 -7.06 -5.02
CA THR A 70 -8.37 -8.52 -5.03
C THR A 70 -7.16 -8.97 -5.85
N LEU A 71 -6.98 -8.40 -7.04
CA LEU A 71 -5.82 -8.68 -7.89
C LEU A 71 -4.50 -8.26 -7.22
N ALA A 72 -4.50 -7.15 -6.50
CA ALA A 72 -3.32 -6.69 -5.77
C ALA A 72 -2.94 -7.65 -4.64
N VAL A 73 -3.92 -8.15 -3.87
CA VAL A 73 -3.68 -9.15 -2.82
C VAL A 73 -3.08 -10.42 -3.42
N ASP A 74 -3.69 -10.97 -4.47
CA ASP A 74 -3.20 -12.18 -5.15
C ASP A 74 -1.78 -11.99 -5.69
N LYS A 75 -1.51 -10.85 -6.30
CA LYS A 75 -0.18 -10.51 -6.80
C LYS A 75 0.88 -10.49 -5.70
N PHE A 76 0.62 -9.75 -4.62
CA PHE A 76 1.60 -9.61 -3.55
C PHE A 76 1.75 -10.89 -2.72
N TYR A 77 0.68 -11.67 -2.56
CA TYR A 77 0.76 -13.00 -1.96
C TYR A 77 1.68 -13.92 -2.76
N ASN A 78 1.46 -14.05 -4.07
CA ASN A 78 2.29 -14.88 -4.93
C ASN A 78 3.75 -14.38 -4.98
N GLN A 79 3.96 -13.07 -4.97
CA GLN A 79 5.30 -12.48 -4.92
C GLN A 79 6.03 -12.82 -3.62
N THR A 80 5.33 -12.72 -2.48
CA THR A 80 5.89 -13.06 -1.16
C THR A 80 6.21 -14.55 -1.07
N GLN A 81 5.31 -15.40 -1.55
CA GLN A 81 5.52 -16.85 -1.57
C GLN A 81 6.73 -17.24 -2.45
N THR A 82 6.84 -16.66 -3.64
CA THR A 82 8.00 -16.91 -4.53
C THR A 82 9.30 -16.43 -3.89
N ALA A 83 9.28 -15.29 -3.19
CA ALA A 83 10.47 -14.79 -2.49
C ALA A 83 10.88 -15.73 -1.35
N LEU A 84 9.93 -16.28 -0.60
CA LEU A 84 10.18 -17.26 0.46
C LEU A 84 10.79 -18.54 -0.08
N ASP A 85 10.26 -19.06 -1.19
CA ASP A 85 10.80 -20.24 -1.85
C ASP A 85 12.24 -20.02 -2.34
N ASN A 86 12.53 -18.81 -2.87
CA ASN A 86 13.87 -18.39 -3.26
C ASN A 86 14.83 -18.33 -2.06
N VAL A 87 14.40 -17.80 -0.92
CA VAL A 87 15.20 -17.80 0.32
C VAL A 87 15.57 -19.22 0.71
N THR A 88 14.60 -20.14 0.73
CA THR A 88 14.83 -21.54 1.11
C THR A 88 15.82 -22.23 0.18
N ALA A 89 15.68 -22.04 -1.14
CA ALA A 89 16.59 -22.59 -2.13
C ALA A 89 18.02 -22.03 -2.00
N LEU A 90 18.13 -20.71 -1.74
CA LEU A 90 19.43 -20.07 -1.59
C LEU A 90 20.13 -20.44 -0.27
N GLN A 91 19.41 -20.76 0.81
CA GLN A 91 19.99 -21.26 2.05
C GLN A 91 20.79 -22.55 1.76
N THR A 92 20.18 -23.51 1.10
CA THR A 92 20.87 -24.76 0.70
C THR A 92 22.07 -24.46 -0.19
N THR A 93 21.95 -23.49 -1.09
CA THR A 93 23.04 -23.09 -2.00
C THR A 93 24.21 -22.46 -1.23
N VAL A 94 23.94 -21.67 -0.18
CA VAL A 94 24.98 -21.10 0.71
C VAL A 94 25.76 -22.21 1.40
N GLU A 95 25.08 -23.20 1.96
CA GLU A 95 25.72 -24.34 2.64
C GLU A 95 26.59 -25.14 1.66
N MET A 96 26.07 -25.47 0.47
CA MET A 96 26.84 -26.16 -0.56
C MET A 96 28.07 -25.33 -0.98
N SER A 97 27.94 -24.01 -1.14
CA SER A 97 29.06 -23.14 -1.50
C SER A 97 30.12 -23.08 -0.39
N ARG A 98 29.72 -23.14 0.89
CA ARG A 98 30.68 -23.24 2.02
C ARG A 98 31.50 -24.53 1.95
N GLU A 99 30.84 -25.67 1.66
CA GLU A 99 31.54 -26.94 1.52
C GLU A 99 32.49 -26.95 0.32
N ILE A 100 32.12 -26.33 -0.79
CA ILE A 100 33.00 -26.15 -1.95
C ILE A 100 34.27 -25.38 -1.55
N VAL A 101 34.11 -24.24 -0.85
CA VAL A 101 35.24 -23.43 -0.37
C VAL A 101 36.14 -24.28 0.53
N ARG A 102 35.55 -25.01 1.51
CA ARG A 102 36.27 -25.87 2.42
C ARG A 102 37.07 -26.96 1.68
N ALA A 103 36.43 -27.61 0.71
CA ALA A 103 37.07 -28.65 -0.10
C ALA A 103 38.25 -28.07 -0.93
N ARG A 104 38.07 -26.88 -1.53
CA ARG A 104 39.13 -26.22 -2.31
C ARG A 104 40.32 -25.80 -1.45
N HIS A 105 40.07 -25.27 -0.25
CA HIS A 105 41.16 -24.97 0.69
C HIS A 105 41.96 -26.22 1.07
N LYS A 106 41.26 -27.35 1.34
CA LYS A 106 41.93 -28.59 1.67
C LYS A 106 42.78 -29.10 0.49
N SER A 107 42.21 -29.11 -0.72
CA SER A 107 42.93 -29.52 -1.92
C SER A 107 44.15 -28.64 -2.20
N PHE A 108 44.04 -27.32 -1.91
CA PHE A 108 45.18 -26.42 -2.03
C PHE A 108 46.29 -26.73 -1.03
N GLN A 109 45.96 -27.01 0.23
CA GLN A 109 46.91 -27.44 1.25
C GLN A 109 47.65 -28.73 0.88
N GLU A 110 46.96 -29.64 0.18
CA GLU A 110 47.52 -30.88 -0.31
C GLU A 110 48.29 -30.73 -1.65
N GLY A 111 48.39 -29.50 -2.17
CA GLY A 111 49.08 -29.20 -3.42
C GLY A 111 48.30 -29.62 -4.70
N MET A 112 47.02 -30.01 -4.59
CA MET A 112 46.17 -30.50 -5.66
C MET A 112 45.27 -29.44 -6.31
N ALA A 113 45.23 -28.22 -5.75
CA ALA A 113 44.46 -27.09 -6.29
C ALA A 113 45.34 -25.84 -6.43
N THR A 114 44.96 -24.96 -7.34
CA THR A 114 45.63 -23.68 -7.56
C THR A 114 45.03 -22.57 -6.66
N PRO A 115 45.80 -21.52 -6.35
CA PRO A 115 45.23 -20.36 -5.60
C PRO A 115 44.02 -19.75 -6.29
N THR A 116 43.99 -19.75 -7.62
CA THR A 116 42.87 -19.21 -8.43
C THR A 116 41.58 -19.95 -8.13
N GLU A 117 41.62 -21.30 -8.05
CA GLU A 117 40.45 -22.14 -7.77
C GLU A 117 39.89 -21.87 -6.37
N VAL A 118 40.73 -21.54 -5.38
CA VAL A 118 40.29 -21.15 -4.04
C VAL A 118 39.59 -19.80 -4.08
N ILE A 119 40.21 -18.81 -4.77
CA ILE A 119 39.62 -17.47 -4.92
C ILE A 119 38.27 -17.53 -5.64
N ASP A 120 38.15 -18.34 -6.70
CA ASP A 120 36.92 -18.52 -7.44
C ASP A 120 35.81 -19.11 -6.57
N ALA A 121 36.14 -20.10 -5.72
CA ALA A 121 35.19 -20.69 -4.78
C ALA A 121 34.72 -19.64 -3.73
N GLU A 122 35.62 -18.85 -3.18
CA GLU A 122 35.28 -17.77 -2.24
C GLU A 122 34.42 -16.69 -2.88
N LEU A 123 34.73 -16.33 -4.14
CA LEU A 123 33.93 -15.39 -4.90
C LEU A 123 32.52 -15.90 -5.15
N LEU A 124 32.39 -17.22 -5.47
CA LEU A 124 31.07 -17.87 -5.63
C LEU A 124 30.27 -17.80 -4.33
N LEU A 125 30.87 -18.16 -3.20
CA LEU A 125 30.22 -18.06 -1.88
C LEU A 125 29.76 -16.64 -1.59
N SER A 126 30.61 -15.65 -1.89
CA SER A 126 30.26 -14.23 -1.69
C SER A 126 29.08 -13.79 -2.58
N LYS A 127 29.04 -14.22 -3.82
CA LYS A 127 27.89 -13.96 -4.73
C LYS A 127 26.60 -14.58 -4.20
N VAL A 128 26.64 -15.81 -3.72
CA VAL A 128 25.45 -16.50 -3.18
C VAL A 128 24.97 -15.83 -1.90
N ARG A 129 25.90 -15.36 -1.03
CA ARG A 129 25.53 -14.56 0.17
C ARG A 129 24.83 -13.24 -0.17
N VAL A 130 25.27 -12.55 -1.21
CA VAL A 130 24.56 -11.35 -1.69
C VAL A 130 23.19 -11.72 -2.26
N ALA A 131 23.09 -12.82 -3.01
CA ALA A 131 21.82 -13.26 -3.58
C ALA A 131 20.77 -13.58 -2.49
N ILE A 132 21.16 -14.26 -1.41
CA ILE A 132 20.22 -14.56 -0.30
C ILE A 132 19.78 -13.28 0.43
N LEU A 133 20.66 -12.31 0.62
CA LEU A 133 20.28 -11.02 1.21
C LEU A 133 19.26 -10.27 0.32
N MET A 134 19.43 -10.33 -1.00
CA MET A 134 18.46 -9.78 -1.94
C MET A 134 17.12 -10.51 -1.87
N ALA A 135 17.13 -11.83 -1.73
CA ALA A 135 15.90 -12.62 -1.58
C ALA A 135 15.15 -12.27 -0.28
N TYR A 136 15.85 -12.10 0.84
CA TYR A 136 15.23 -11.60 2.08
C TYR A 136 14.62 -10.22 1.92
N TYR A 137 15.31 -9.31 1.25
CA TYR A 137 14.78 -7.98 0.98
C TYR A 137 13.52 -8.02 0.10
N GLN A 138 13.50 -8.90 -0.90
CA GLN A 138 12.32 -9.11 -1.75
C GLN A 138 11.15 -9.68 -0.96
N PHE A 139 11.41 -10.61 -0.04
CA PHE A 139 10.40 -11.16 0.86
C PHE A 139 9.82 -10.07 1.78
N ASP A 140 10.67 -9.31 2.46
CA ASP A 140 10.23 -8.21 3.34
C ASP A 140 9.41 -7.18 2.56
N THR A 141 9.84 -6.82 1.35
CA THR A 141 9.12 -5.87 0.47
C THR A 141 7.77 -6.43 0.02
N GLY A 142 7.71 -7.70 -0.36
CA GLY A 142 6.45 -8.38 -0.72
C GLY A 142 5.48 -8.42 0.45
N LEU A 143 5.97 -8.76 1.63
CA LEU A 143 5.18 -8.82 2.88
C LEU A 143 4.61 -7.45 3.27
N ILE A 144 5.43 -6.39 3.22
CA ILE A 144 4.98 -5.01 3.50
C ILE A 144 3.84 -4.62 2.54
N ASN A 145 4.02 -4.88 1.24
CA ASN A 145 3.02 -4.54 0.24
C ASN A 145 1.72 -5.34 0.44
N LEU A 146 1.83 -6.62 0.77
CA LEU A 146 0.67 -7.46 1.09
C LEU A 146 -0.09 -6.93 2.30
N LEU A 147 0.60 -6.64 3.40
CA LEU A 147 -0.01 -6.11 4.61
C LEU A 147 -0.62 -4.72 4.40
N ALA A 148 0.02 -3.87 3.58
CA ALA A 148 -0.50 -2.56 3.23
C ALA A 148 -1.83 -2.65 2.47
N VAL A 149 -1.94 -3.55 1.49
CA VAL A 149 -3.18 -3.78 0.73
C VAL A 149 -4.27 -4.38 1.61
N CYS A 150 -3.90 -5.24 2.58
CA CYS A 150 -4.83 -5.80 3.56
C CYS A 150 -5.24 -4.78 4.65
N GLY A 151 -4.66 -3.57 4.68
CA GLY A 151 -4.95 -2.54 5.67
C GLY A 151 -4.35 -2.81 7.06
N MET A 152 -3.34 -3.67 7.15
CA MET A 152 -2.67 -4.06 8.39
C MET A 152 -1.15 -3.81 8.37
N PRO A 153 -0.68 -2.61 7.98
CA PRO A 153 0.76 -2.35 7.87
C PRO A 153 1.49 -2.44 9.21
N GLU A 154 0.80 -2.21 10.33
CA GLU A 154 1.37 -2.27 11.69
C GLU A 154 1.75 -3.70 12.12
N SER A 155 1.20 -4.71 11.47
CA SER A 155 1.47 -6.12 11.76
C SER A 155 2.82 -6.61 11.19
N PHE A 156 3.52 -5.79 10.41
CA PHE A 156 4.79 -6.17 9.76
C PHE A 156 5.83 -6.66 10.76
N ASP A 157 6.01 -5.96 11.88
CA ASP A 157 7.00 -6.33 12.91
C ASP A 157 6.74 -7.72 13.50
N GLN A 158 5.48 -8.11 13.62
CA GLN A 158 5.10 -9.42 14.13
C GLN A 158 5.47 -10.54 13.15
N TYR A 159 5.15 -10.36 11.88
CA TYR A 159 5.41 -11.39 10.86
C TYR A 159 6.88 -11.44 10.44
N SER A 160 7.59 -10.31 10.39
CA SER A 160 9.01 -10.29 10.06
C SER A 160 9.89 -10.86 11.18
N ARG A 161 9.51 -10.70 12.45
CA ARG A 161 10.20 -11.30 13.59
C ARG A 161 10.03 -12.82 13.63
N ASN A 162 8.82 -13.32 13.45
CA ASN A 162 8.57 -14.77 13.44
C ASN A 162 9.37 -15.47 12.34
N GLY A 163 9.49 -14.86 11.14
CA GLY A 163 10.35 -15.40 10.08
C GLY A 163 11.83 -15.39 10.41
N LYS A 164 12.33 -14.38 11.14
CA LYS A 164 13.74 -14.30 11.57
C LYS A 164 14.08 -15.26 12.71
N ASP A 165 13.13 -15.50 13.63
CA ASP A 165 13.37 -16.38 14.78
C ASP A 165 13.44 -17.86 14.36
N GLU A 166 12.63 -18.30 13.40
CA GLU A 166 12.76 -19.65 12.85
C GLU A 166 14.10 -19.87 12.13
N THR A 167 14.56 -18.86 11.36
CA THR A 167 15.85 -18.92 10.68
C THR A 167 17.03 -18.91 11.68
N SER A 168 16.92 -18.11 12.75
CA SER A 168 17.95 -18.05 13.80
C SER A 168 18.02 -19.31 14.67
N LEU A 169 16.91 -20.02 14.84
CA LEU A 169 16.85 -21.31 15.55
C LEU A 169 17.47 -22.45 14.74
N THR A 170 17.32 -22.39 13.42
CA THR A 170 17.93 -23.38 12.50
C THR A 170 19.45 -23.20 12.46
N ASP A 171 19.93 -21.93 12.44
CA ASP A 171 21.38 -21.63 12.42
C ASP A 171 22.05 -22.02 13.75
N ARG A 172 21.41 -21.78 14.90
CA ARG A 172 21.91 -22.23 16.21
C ARG A 172 21.94 -23.74 16.39
N ARG A 173 21.01 -24.46 15.75
CA ARG A 173 20.98 -25.94 15.78
C ARG A 173 22.12 -26.55 14.99
N THR A 174 22.47 -25.97 13.85
CA THR A 174 23.61 -26.37 13.03
C THR A 174 24.95 -26.08 13.68
N ASP A 175 25.08 -24.94 14.38
CA ASP A 175 26.30 -24.60 15.11
C ASP A 175 26.51 -25.49 16.34
N ALA A 176 25.43 -25.88 17.04
CA ALA A 176 25.50 -26.81 18.19
C ALA A 176 25.90 -28.23 17.76
N VAL A 177 25.45 -28.69 16.59
CA VAL A 177 25.84 -30.02 16.06
C VAL A 177 27.29 -30.02 15.59
N ASN A 178 27.76 -28.94 14.96
CA ASN A 178 29.15 -28.82 14.50
C ASN A 178 30.18 -28.61 15.65
N GLY A 179 29.74 -27.99 16.77
CA GLY A 179 30.57 -27.81 17.96
C GLY A 179 30.83 -29.10 18.75
N THR A 180 29.99 -30.13 18.57
CA THR A 180 30.13 -31.42 19.30
C THR A 180 31.02 -32.42 18.54
N ILE A 181 31.39 -32.15 17.28
CA ILE A 181 32.23 -33.03 16.48
C ILE A 181 33.74 -32.67 16.58
N ASN A 182 34.09 -31.54 17.16
CA ASN A 182 35.46 -31.05 17.24
C ASN A 182 36.06 -31.04 18.68
N ASN A 183 35.53 -31.88 19.58
CA ASN A 183 36.18 -32.19 20.90
C ASN A 183 36.58 -33.65 21.02
#